data_4f2aaabb4b097038a6cacf1fc5ab3a49
#
_entry.id   4f2aaabb4b097038a6cacf1fc5ab3a49
#
_cell.length_a   1.000
_cell.length_b   1.000
_cell.length_c   1.000
_cell.angle_alpha   90.00
_cell.angle_beta   90.00
_cell.angle_gamma   90.00
#
_symmetry.space_group_name_H-M   'P 1'
#
loop_
_entity.id
_entity.type
_entity.pdbx_description
1 polymer ?
#
loop_
_entity_poly.entity_id
_entity_poly.type
_entity_poly.pdbx_seq_one_letter_code
_entity_poly.pdbx_strand_id
1 'polypeptide(L)'
;MGDVERIMERVRRLLAIANDPAASDNEQRIALEQAQRLMDRHAIEEWQLEEDHDDVEIIERRIRLETNPCNRYMAQLANIVAHGNRCRAAYECRRAGNGRDVVSTVWIYGARVDVDKTESIWTAMETSRAAMWRERARTTPLSLIHI
;
A
#
# COMPACT_ATOMS: atom_id res chain seq x y z
N MET A 1 -6.74 -32.59 -0.47
CA MET A 1 -5.86 -31.41 -0.44
C MET A 1 -5.59 -30.99 -1.88
N GLY A 2 -5.96 -29.76 -2.23
CA GLY A 2 -5.77 -29.25 -3.58
C GLY A 2 -4.30 -28.93 -3.88
N ASP A 3 -3.95 -28.76 -5.16
CA ASP A 3 -2.56 -28.44 -5.57
C ASP A 3 -2.07 -27.12 -4.98
N VAL A 4 -2.95 -26.13 -4.87
CA VAL A 4 -2.63 -24.82 -4.26
C VAL A 4 -2.26 -24.98 -2.78
N GLU A 5 -3.01 -25.78 -2.03
CA GLU A 5 -2.72 -26.05 -0.61
C GLU A 5 -1.37 -26.72 -0.41
N ARG A 6 -0.97 -27.64 -1.29
CA ARG A 6 0.36 -28.27 -1.25
C ARG A 6 1.48 -27.27 -1.52
N ILE A 7 1.26 -26.35 -2.45
CA ILE A 7 2.22 -25.30 -2.76
C ILE A 7 2.35 -24.34 -1.58
N MET A 8 1.24 -23.92 -1.01
CA MET A 8 1.23 -23.06 0.18
C MET A 8 1.96 -23.70 1.36
N GLU A 9 1.70 -24.98 1.63
CA GLU A 9 2.40 -25.74 2.67
C GLU A 9 3.92 -25.81 2.42
N ARG A 10 4.33 -26.02 1.18
CA ARG A 10 5.75 -26.00 0.81
C ARG A 10 6.39 -24.63 1.02
N VAL A 11 5.69 -23.56 0.66
CA VAL A 11 6.17 -22.18 0.89
C VAL A 11 6.30 -21.91 2.39
N ARG A 12 5.33 -22.31 3.22
CA ARG A 12 5.42 -22.16 4.69
C ARG A 12 6.65 -22.84 5.26
N ARG A 13 6.96 -24.06 4.82
CA ARG A 13 8.17 -24.80 5.26
C ARG A 13 9.46 -24.08 4.85
N LEU A 14 9.53 -23.57 3.64
CA LEU A 14 10.68 -22.82 3.16
C LEU A 14 10.86 -21.51 3.94
N LEU A 15 9.79 -20.78 4.22
CA LEU A 15 9.84 -19.56 5.04
C LEU A 15 10.22 -19.87 6.49
N ALA A 16 9.81 -21.01 7.05
CA ALA A 16 10.24 -21.45 8.37
C ALA A 16 11.75 -21.69 8.43
N ILE A 17 12.34 -22.31 7.40
CA ILE A 17 13.81 -22.47 7.29
C ILE A 17 14.50 -21.11 7.13
N ALA A 18 13.96 -20.23 6.30
CA ALA A 18 14.52 -18.89 6.08
C ALA A 18 14.55 -18.03 7.36
N ASN A 19 13.62 -18.27 8.28
CA ASN A 19 13.51 -17.56 9.56
C ASN A 19 14.10 -18.33 10.75
N ASP A 20 14.66 -19.52 10.53
CA ASP A 20 15.24 -20.34 11.58
C ASP A 20 16.66 -19.86 11.93
N PRO A 21 16.89 -19.33 13.16
CA PRO A 21 18.23 -18.91 13.57
C PRO A 21 19.24 -20.04 13.69
N ALA A 22 18.79 -21.29 13.73
CA ALA A 22 19.66 -22.47 13.74
C ALA A 22 20.16 -22.88 12.34
N ALA A 23 19.50 -22.42 11.27
CA ALA A 23 19.94 -22.63 9.90
C ALA A 23 21.12 -21.70 9.55
N SER A 24 22.02 -22.19 8.69
CA SER A 24 23.12 -21.35 8.17
C SER A 24 22.60 -20.22 7.28
N ASP A 25 23.36 -19.12 7.18
CA ASP A 25 23.01 -17.99 6.31
C ASP A 25 22.74 -18.40 4.86
N ASN A 26 23.48 -19.39 4.37
CA ASN A 26 23.30 -19.91 3.03
C ASN A 26 22.01 -20.72 2.88
N GLU A 27 21.64 -21.52 3.87
CA GLU A 27 20.37 -22.26 3.89
C GLU A 27 19.17 -21.31 3.99
N GLN A 28 19.25 -20.30 4.84
CA GLN A 28 18.21 -19.27 4.95
C GLN A 28 17.99 -18.54 3.63
N ARG A 29 19.09 -18.13 2.96
CA ARG A 29 19.03 -17.44 1.67
C ARG A 29 18.43 -18.33 0.58
N ILE A 30 18.86 -19.57 0.46
CA ILE A 30 18.33 -20.51 -0.54
C ILE A 30 16.85 -20.80 -0.29
N ALA A 31 16.46 -21.01 0.96
CA ALA A 31 15.05 -21.25 1.32
C ALA A 31 14.18 -20.03 0.97
N LEU A 32 14.64 -18.81 1.26
CA LEU A 32 13.93 -17.58 0.92
C LEU A 32 13.76 -17.41 -0.60
N GLU A 33 14.82 -17.63 -1.37
CA GLU A 33 14.77 -17.55 -2.84
C GLU A 33 13.79 -18.56 -3.44
N GLN A 34 13.76 -19.80 -2.92
CA GLN A 34 12.86 -20.83 -3.39
C GLN A 34 11.41 -20.52 -3.00
N ALA A 35 11.16 -20.01 -1.79
CA ALA A 35 9.85 -19.58 -1.35
C ALA A 35 9.34 -18.45 -2.27
N GLN A 36 10.16 -17.43 -2.51
CA GLN A 36 9.80 -16.31 -3.37
C GLN A 36 9.45 -16.77 -4.80
N ARG A 37 10.24 -17.65 -5.39
CA ARG A 37 9.94 -18.20 -6.73
C ARG A 37 8.61 -18.95 -6.80
N LEU A 38 8.27 -19.70 -5.75
CA LEU A 38 7.00 -20.42 -5.69
C LEU A 38 5.82 -19.45 -5.53
N MET A 39 5.96 -18.44 -4.68
CA MET A 39 4.94 -17.40 -4.47
C MET A 39 4.69 -16.64 -5.78
N ASP A 40 5.75 -16.19 -6.45
CA ASP A 40 5.64 -15.46 -7.71
C ASP A 40 4.98 -16.30 -8.83
N ARG A 41 5.38 -17.56 -8.94
CA ARG A 41 4.84 -18.47 -9.95
C ARG A 41 3.35 -18.75 -9.77
N HIS A 42 2.89 -18.82 -8.55
CA HIS A 42 1.50 -19.17 -8.22
C HIS A 42 0.68 -17.96 -7.75
N ALA A 43 1.24 -16.75 -7.82
CA ALA A 43 0.61 -15.52 -7.34
C ALA A 43 0.07 -15.63 -5.90
N ILE A 44 0.83 -16.32 -5.03
CA ILE A 44 0.50 -16.48 -3.63
C ILE A 44 1.00 -15.24 -2.88
N GLU A 45 0.10 -14.57 -2.20
CA GLU A 45 0.45 -13.46 -1.34
C GLU A 45 0.79 -13.95 0.08
N GLU A 46 1.75 -13.27 0.71
CA GLU A 46 2.27 -13.69 2.03
C GLU A 46 1.16 -13.81 3.09
N TRP A 47 0.16 -12.93 3.06
CA TRP A 47 -0.97 -12.97 3.98
C TRP A 47 -1.82 -14.25 3.84
N GLN A 48 -1.82 -14.92 2.67
CA GLN A 48 -2.53 -16.19 2.46
C GLN A 48 -1.87 -17.35 3.21
N LEU A 49 -0.62 -17.18 3.63
CA LEU A 49 0.15 -18.18 4.35
C LEU A 49 -0.04 -18.12 5.87
N GLU A 50 -0.59 -17.04 6.39
CA GLU A 50 -0.90 -16.88 7.81
C GLU A 50 -2.02 -17.87 8.21
N GLU A 51 -1.78 -18.63 9.28
CA GLU A 51 -2.72 -19.69 9.70
C GLU A 51 -4.01 -19.17 10.32
N ASP A 52 -4.02 -17.94 10.82
CA ASP A 52 -5.12 -17.29 11.52
C ASP A 52 -5.70 -16.11 10.72
N HIS A 53 -6.41 -16.42 9.62
CA HIS A 53 -7.16 -15.37 8.90
C HIS A 53 -8.43 -14.93 9.65
N ASP A 54 -8.93 -15.73 10.56
CA ASP A 54 -10.16 -15.45 11.33
C ASP A 54 -10.00 -14.28 12.31
N ASP A 55 -8.75 -13.96 12.72
CA ASP A 55 -8.43 -12.87 13.63
C ASP A 55 -8.02 -11.56 12.92
N VAL A 56 -8.01 -11.53 11.60
CA VAL A 56 -7.68 -10.31 10.86
C VAL A 56 -8.85 -9.35 10.86
N GLU A 57 -8.74 -8.31 11.65
CA GLU A 57 -9.72 -7.24 11.67
C GLU A 57 -9.65 -6.42 10.37
N ILE A 58 -10.66 -6.56 9.54
CA ILE A 58 -10.83 -5.73 8.35
C ILE A 58 -11.50 -4.43 8.76
N ILE A 59 -10.86 -3.32 8.45
CA ILE A 59 -11.36 -1.99 8.77
C ILE A 59 -11.52 -1.12 7.53
N GLU A 60 -12.30 -0.08 7.72
CA GLU A 60 -12.44 1.05 6.81
C GLU A 60 -11.83 2.29 7.46
N ARG A 61 -10.98 3.00 6.75
CA ARG A 61 -10.44 4.29 7.16
C ARG A 61 -10.95 5.38 6.24
N ARG A 62 -11.64 6.34 6.81
CA ARG A 62 -12.14 7.51 6.10
C ARG A 62 -11.25 8.71 6.35
N ILE A 63 -10.73 9.32 5.29
CA ILE A 63 -9.87 10.49 5.36
C ILE A 63 -10.55 11.62 4.59
N ARG A 64 -10.99 12.65 5.31
CA ARG A 64 -11.56 13.86 4.70
C ARG A 64 -10.44 14.77 4.24
N LEU A 65 -10.61 15.31 3.03
CA LEU A 65 -9.68 16.25 2.43
C LEU A 65 -10.29 17.65 2.39
N GLU A 66 -9.47 18.65 2.62
CA GLU A 66 -9.84 20.04 2.34
C GLU A 66 -9.95 20.26 0.83
N THR A 67 -10.72 21.27 0.42
CA THR A 67 -10.90 21.57 -0.99
C THR A 67 -9.59 22.03 -1.62
N ASN A 68 -9.06 21.19 -2.50
CA ASN A 68 -7.81 21.45 -3.22
C ASN A 68 -7.87 20.80 -4.61
N PRO A 69 -7.53 21.52 -5.69
CA PRO A 69 -7.50 20.95 -7.03
C PRO A 69 -6.56 19.76 -7.18
N CYS A 70 -5.54 19.63 -6.30
CA CYS A 70 -4.61 18.51 -6.27
C CYS A 70 -5.19 17.24 -5.64
N ASN A 71 -6.39 17.27 -5.04
CA ASN A 71 -6.98 16.12 -4.35
C ASN A 71 -7.13 14.89 -5.26
N ARG A 72 -7.33 15.09 -6.56
CA ARG A 72 -7.35 14.00 -7.53
C ARG A 72 -6.04 13.21 -7.55
N TYR A 73 -4.91 13.91 -7.53
CA TYR A 73 -3.59 13.27 -7.49
C TYR A 73 -3.32 12.60 -6.15
N MET A 74 -3.78 13.22 -5.06
CA MET A 74 -3.72 12.64 -3.72
C MET A 74 -4.51 11.33 -3.65
N ALA A 75 -5.71 11.28 -4.24
CA ALA A 75 -6.52 10.07 -4.31
C ALA A 75 -5.87 8.98 -5.18
N GLN A 76 -5.27 9.35 -6.30
CA GLN A 76 -4.53 8.40 -7.15
C GLN A 76 -3.33 7.82 -6.41
N LEU A 77 -2.57 8.65 -5.70
CA LEU A 77 -1.45 8.18 -4.89
C LEU A 77 -1.93 7.26 -3.76
N ALA A 78 -3.03 7.59 -3.08
CA ALA A 78 -3.62 6.74 -2.06
C ALA A 78 -3.98 5.35 -2.62
N ASN A 79 -4.53 5.30 -3.84
CA ASN A 79 -4.85 4.03 -4.49
C ASN A 79 -3.61 3.19 -4.79
N ILE A 80 -2.54 3.82 -5.28
CA ILE A 80 -1.27 3.13 -5.56
C ILE A 80 -0.65 2.57 -4.28
N VAL A 81 -0.59 3.38 -3.22
CA VAL A 81 -0.03 2.98 -1.91
C VAL A 81 -0.88 1.88 -1.27
N ALA A 82 -2.21 2.02 -1.33
CA ALA A 82 -3.13 1.01 -0.81
C ALA A 82 -2.94 -0.34 -1.51
N HIS A 83 -2.89 -0.34 -2.83
CA HIS A 83 -2.70 -1.56 -3.61
C HIS A 83 -1.36 -2.24 -3.29
N GLY A 84 -0.29 -1.47 -3.15
CA GLY A 84 1.03 -1.98 -2.75
C GLY A 84 1.09 -2.53 -1.31
N ASN A 85 0.11 -2.21 -0.46
CA ASN A 85 0.01 -2.66 0.92
C ASN A 85 -1.21 -3.55 1.18
N ARG A 86 -1.67 -4.29 0.20
CA ARG A 86 -2.82 -5.23 0.30
C ARG A 86 -4.13 -4.58 0.72
N CYS A 87 -4.26 -3.28 0.51
CA CYS A 87 -5.47 -2.52 0.74
C CYS A 87 -6.18 -2.16 -0.57
N ARG A 88 -7.39 -1.67 -0.44
CA ARG A 88 -8.13 -1.03 -1.52
C ARG A 88 -8.42 0.41 -1.14
N ALA A 89 -8.44 1.29 -2.11
CA ALA A 89 -8.85 2.67 -1.91
C ALA A 89 -10.01 3.02 -2.83
N ALA A 90 -10.87 3.90 -2.34
CA ALA A 90 -11.92 4.54 -3.10
C ALA A 90 -11.94 6.02 -2.74
N TYR A 91 -12.60 6.82 -3.54
CA TYR A 91 -12.76 8.24 -3.26
C TYR A 91 -14.16 8.74 -3.57
N GLU A 92 -14.55 9.77 -2.87
CA GLU A 92 -15.82 10.47 -3.07
C GLU A 92 -15.52 11.89 -3.58
N CYS A 93 -16.29 12.32 -4.57
CA CYS A 93 -16.24 13.68 -5.08
C CYS A 93 -17.42 14.50 -4.56
N ARG A 94 -17.19 15.78 -4.38
CA ARG A 94 -18.25 16.76 -4.15
C ARG A 94 -18.12 17.91 -5.13
N ARG A 95 -19.23 18.58 -5.38
CA ARG A 95 -19.20 19.79 -6.20
C ARG A 95 -18.66 20.97 -5.39
N ALA A 96 -17.59 21.58 -5.87
CA ALA A 96 -17.05 22.79 -5.28
C ALA A 96 -17.86 24.03 -5.68
N GLY A 97 -17.63 25.15 -4.99
CA GLY A 97 -18.34 26.42 -5.25
C GLY A 97 -18.17 26.96 -6.67
N ASN A 98 -17.09 26.58 -7.37
CA ASN A 98 -16.83 26.92 -8.77
C ASN A 98 -17.52 25.96 -9.79
N GLY A 99 -18.37 25.05 -9.32
CA GLY A 99 -19.10 24.07 -10.15
C GLY A 99 -18.28 22.85 -10.59
N ARG A 100 -17.01 22.75 -10.21
CA ARG A 100 -16.16 21.58 -10.52
C ARG A 100 -16.27 20.51 -9.45
N ASP A 101 -16.15 19.25 -9.87
CA ASP A 101 -16.09 18.15 -8.94
C ASP A 101 -14.66 18.04 -8.35
N VAL A 102 -14.59 17.95 -7.04
CA VAL A 102 -13.35 17.86 -6.27
C VAL A 102 -13.42 16.63 -5.37
N VAL A 103 -12.35 15.85 -5.34
CA VAL A 103 -12.24 14.74 -4.38
C VAL A 103 -12.29 15.30 -2.97
N SER A 104 -13.25 14.85 -2.19
CA SER A 104 -13.49 15.33 -0.81
C SER A 104 -13.13 14.30 0.25
N THR A 105 -13.11 13.04 -0.10
CA THR A 105 -12.86 11.94 0.85
C THR A 105 -12.12 10.81 0.15
N VAL A 106 -11.16 10.24 0.85
CA VAL A 106 -10.49 8.99 0.47
C VAL A 106 -10.84 7.93 1.51
N TRP A 107 -11.17 6.74 1.03
CA TRP A 107 -11.48 5.58 1.83
C TRP A 107 -10.40 4.53 1.62
N ILE A 108 -9.91 3.93 2.69
CA ILE A 108 -8.93 2.83 2.64
C ILE A 108 -9.54 1.64 3.35
N TYR A 109 -9.53 0.49 2.69
CA TYR A 109 -10.10 -0.77 3.19
C TYR A 109 -9.02 -1.85 3.23
N GLY A 110 -8.97 -2.59 4.30
CA GLY A 110 -8.03 -3.70 4.44
C GLY A 110 -7.87 -4.14 5.90
N ALA A 111 -6.89 -5.00 6.14
CA ALA A 111 -6.50 -5.35 7.49
C ALA A 111 -5.99 -4.10 8.23
N ARG A 112 -6.31 -3.97 9.53
CA ARG A 112 -5.96 -2.80 10.35
C ARG A 112 -4.49 -2.41 10.21
N VAL A 113 -3.57 -3.37 10.32
CA VAL A 113 -2.11 -3.14 10.20
C VAL A 113 -1.75 -2.57 8.82
N ASP A 114 -2.32 -3.12 7.76
CA ASP A 114 -2.06 -2.69 6.39
C ASP A 114 -2.68 -1.31 6.10
N VAL A 115 -3.86 -1.02 6.66
CA VAL A 115 -4.51 0.29 6.57
C VAL A 115 -3.69 1.36 7.30
N ASP A 116 -3.23 1.09 8.51
CA ASP A 116 -2.39 2.03 9.29
C ASP A 116 -1.07 2.31 8.56
N LYS A 117 -0.45 1.30 7.99
CA LYS A 117 0.77 1.41 7.17
C LYS A 117 0.51 2.24 5.91
N THR A 118 -0.57 1.95 5.20
CA THR A 118 -0.98 2.68 3.99
C THR A 118 -1.18 4.16 4.28
N GLU A 119 -1.92 4.49 5.33
CA GLU A 119 -2.17 5.88 5.75
C GLU A 119 -0.87 6.60 6.11
N SER A 120 0.02 5.95 6.84
CA SER A 120 1.31 6.53 7.23
C SER A 120 2.20 6.83 6.03
N ILE A 121 2.32 5.88 5.09
CA ILE A 121 3.12 6.06 3.87
C ILE A 121 2.53 7.17 3.01
N TRP A 122 1.22 7.14 2.78
CA TRP A 122 0.54 8.15 1.97
C TRP A 122 0.68 9.54 2.57
N THR A 123 0.49 9.70 3.88
CA THR A 123 0.65 10.98 4.59
C THR A 123 2.09 11.50 4.48
N ALA A 124 3.08 10.63 4.65
CA ALA A 124 4.49 11.01 4.51
C ALA A 124 4.81 11.48 3.08
N MET A 125 4.32 10.77 2.08
CA MET A 125 4.51 11.14 0.66
C MET A 125 3.82 12.47 0.34
N GLU A 126 2.60 12.71 0.81
CA GLU A 126 1.89 13.97 0.62
C GLU A 126 2.57 15.15 1.32
N THR A 127 3.09 14.94 2.52
CA THR A 127 3.86 15.95 3.25
C THR A 127 5.13 16.32 2.48
N SER A 128 5.84 15.34 1.97
CA SER A 128 7.05 15.56 1.15
C SER A 128 6.74 16.28 -0.14
N ARG A 129 5.69 15.87 -0.84
CA ARG A 129 5.22 16.53 -2.07
C ARG A 129 4.87 17.99 -1.83
N ALA A 130 4.13 18.29 -0.77
CA ALA A 130 3.74 19.65 -0.41
C ALA A 130 4.94 20.52 -0.06
N ALA A 131 5.95 19.97 0.63
CA ALA A 131 7.19 20.67 0.95
C ALA A 131 8.01 20.99 -0.32
N MET A 132 8.16 20.02 -1.21
CA MET A 132 8.86 20.18 -2.50
C MET A 132 8.16 21.22 -3.39
N TRP A 133 6.83 21.23 -3.41
CA TRP A 133 6.07 22.21 -4.16
C TRP A 133 6.29 23.64 -3.64
N ARG A 134 6.26 23.82 -2.31
CA ARG A 134 6.52 25.14 -1.68
C ARG A 134 7.94 25.63 -1.98
N GLU A 135 8.92 24.74 -1.94
CA GLU A 135 10.31 25.05 -2.27
C GLU A 135 10.44 25.49 -3.72
N ARG A 136 9.86 24.75 -4.65
CA ARG A 136 9.87 25.08 -6.08
C ARG A 136 9.18 26.43 -6.34
N ALA A 137 8.06 26.70 -5.69
CA ALA A 137 7.33 27.96 -5.83
C ALA A 137 8.17 29.18 -5.35
N ARG A 138 9.03 28.99 -4.35
CA ARG A 138 9.95 30.04 -3.87
C ARG A 138 11.14 30.27 -4.80
N THR A 139 11.62 29.21 -5.45
CA THR A 139 12.85 29.28 -6.27
C THR A 139 12.59 29.52 -7.75
N THR A 140 11.36 29.31 -8.23
CA THR A 140 10.99 29.51 -9.64
C THR A 140 10.37 30.87 -9.84
N PRO A 141 10.92 31.73 -10.77
CA PRO A 141 10.31 33.02 -11.12
C PRO A 141 8.85 32.81 -11.59
N LEU A 142 7.95 33.72 -11.17
CA LEU A 142 6.52 33.69 -11.53
C LEU A 142 6.29 33.63 -13.05
N SER A 143 7.18 34.21 -13.85
CA SER A 143 7.13 34.22 -15.33
C SER A 143 7.32 32.81 -15.94
N LEU A 144 7.86 31.86 -15.19
CA LEU A 144 8.09 30.46 -15.64
C LEU A 144 7.08 29.46 -15.06
N ILE A 145 6.17 29.91 -14.19
CA ILE A 145 5.10 29.09 -13.64
C ILE A 145 3.90 29.21 -14.57
N HIS A 146 3.83 28.32 -15.55
CA HIS A 146 2.62 28.11 -16.34
C HIS A 146 1.71 27.14 -15.59
N ILE A 147 0.63 27.65 -15.08
CA ILE A 147 -0.42 26.86 -14.45
C ILE A 147 -1.54 26.59 -15.45
#